data_b5b4bfdb3043f18ccf9158713358a1cb
#
_entry.id   b5b4bfdb3043f18ccf9158713358a1cb
#
_cell.length_a   1.000
_cell.length_b   1.000
_cell.length_c   1.000
_cell.angle_alpha   90.00
_cell.angle_beta   90.00
_cell.angle_gamma   90.00
#
_symmetry.space_group_name_H-M   'P 1'
#
loop_
_entity.id
_entity.type
_entity.pdbx_description
1 polymer ?
#
loop_
_entity_poly.entity_id
_entity_poly.type
_entity_poly.pdbx_seq_one_letter_code
_entity_poly.pdbx_strand_id
1 'polypeptide(L)'
;MQLADEFLTALSERKIPVFIISGNHDSAERVAYGGRLFARSEIYVSPVFDGCVKPIVLNDEYGELCIYLLPFIKPANVRRVYPDFKGETFTEALQFAVGKMEIDSRKRNIIVAHQFVTGASGSGSEEISAGGLENVECSVFDPFDYAALGHIHRAQSVVRETVRYCGTPLKYSAAEASQEKSVTVAEFFEKGRVEIKAVPLHPMRDMKDLRGTFDEMIKGENPRDFVRITLTDELPVFNAHGRLRALYPFMTELNFDNERTRRAAEGVTLAAEERTPEECFADFYEMMNGAPLTDEGTELVKSIMEEMREQQ
;
A
#
# COMPACT_ATOMS: atom_id res chain seq x y z
N MET A 1 7.11 -17.24 -0.49
CA MET A 1 6.90 -18.03 -1.73
C MET A 1 6.12 -19.31 -1.46
N GLN A 2 6.57 -20.21 -0.55
CA GLN A 2 5.92 -21.49 -0.29
C GLN A 2 4.44 -21.35 0.12
N LEU A 3 4.09 -20.46 1.06
CA LEU A 3 2.69 -20.25 1.49
C LEU A 3 1.78 -19.76 0.33
N ALA A 4 2.30 -18.90 -0.55
CA ALA A 4 1.54 -18.43 -1.71
C ALA A 4 1.30 -19.57 -2.72
N ASP A 5 2.28 -20.43 -2.93
CA ASP A 5 2.17 -21.61 -3.78
C ASP A 5 1.13 -22.59 -3.23
N GLU A 6 1.19 -22.91 -1.94
CA GLU A 6 0.20 -23.75 -1.26
C GLU A 6 -1.22 -23.18 -1.36
N PHE A 7 -1.36 -21.86 -1.18
CA PHE A 7 -2.66 -21.17 -1.26
C PHE A 7 -3.25 -21.22 -2.67
N LEU A 8 -2.45 -20.89 -3.68
CA LEU A 8 -2.88 -20.90 -5.09
C LEU A 8 -3.21 -22.34 -5.55
N THR A 9 -2.41 -23.31 -5.14
CA THR A 9 -2.67 -24.74 -5.41
C THR A 9 -4.00 -25.15 -4.81
N ALA A 10 -4.26 -24.80 -3.55
CA ALA A 10 -5.52 -25.14 -2.87
C ALA A 10 -6.76 -24.50 -3.54
N LEU A 11 -6.64 -23.30 -4.10
CA LEU A 11 -7.72 -22.66 -4.86
C LEU A 11 -7.93 -23.36 -6.21
N SER A 12 -6.85 -23.66 -6.94
CA SER A 12 -6.90 -24.37 -8.22
C SER A 12 -7.52 -25.76 -8.10
N GLU A 13 -7.16 -26.53 -7.06
CA GLU A 13 -7.78 -27.84 -6.78
C GLU A 13 -9.29 -27.75 -6.54
N ARG A 14 -9.75 -26.62 -6.01
CA ARG A 14 -11.19 -26.33 -5.81
C ARG A 14 -11.86 -25.74 -7.05
N LYS A 15 -11.12 -25.56 -8.15
CA LYS A 15 -11.57 -24.91 -9.38
C LYS A 15 -12.15 -23.52 -9.13
N ILE A 16 -11.49 -22.76 -8.26
CA ILE A 16 -11.81 -21.36 -7.97
C ILE A 16 -10.90 -20.49 -8.84
N PRO A 17 -11.44 -19.74 -9.82
CA PRO A 17 -10.65 -18.84 -10.63
C PRO A 17 -9.98 -17.77 -9.77
N VAL A 18 -8.70 -17.50 -10.01
CA VAL A 18 -7.91 -16.53 -9.27
C VAL A 18 -7.44 -15.43 -10.20
N PHE A 19 -7.56 -14.17 -9.75
CA PHE A 19 -7.16 -12.98 -10.52
C PHE A 19 -6.11 -12.20 -9.73
N ILE A 20 -4.92 -12.03 -10.31
CA ILE A 20 -3.76 -11.45 -9.65
C ILE A 20 -3.24 -10.28 -10.48
N ILE A 21 -2.95 -9.15 -9.83
CA ILE A 21 -2.24 -8.01 -10.42
C ILE A 21 -0.99 -7.70 -9.62
N SER A 22 -0.04 -7.00 -10.25
CA SER A 22 1.10 -6.42 -9.53
C SER A 22 0.75 -5.05 -8.93
N GLY A 23 1.25 -4.79 -7.72
CA GLY A 23 1.20 -3.49 -7.07
C GLY A 23 2.46 -2.64 -7.32
N ASN A 24 2.54 -1.49 -6.65
CA ASN A 24 3.65 -0.53 -6.79
C ASN A 24 4.98 -1.04 -6.21
N HIS A 25 4.95 -1.96 -5.25
CA HIS A 25 6.14 -2.60 -4.67
C HIS A 25 6.58 -3.87 -5.40
N ASP A 26 5.82 -4.32 -6.39
CA ASP A 26 6.11 -5.53 -7.14
C ASP A 26 6.93 -5.24 -8.40
N SER A 27 7.76 -6.22 -8.83
CA SER A 27 8.20 -6.27 -10.22
C SER A 27 7.10 -6.88 -11.07
N ALA A 28 6.49 -6.06 -11.94
CA ALA A 28 5.44 -6.53 -12.85
C ALA A 28 5.90 -7.71 -13.72
N GLU A 29 7.18 -7.73 -14.13
CA GLU A 29 7.78 -8.81 -14.92
C GLU A 29 7.85 -10.12 -14.13
N ARG A 30 8.21 -10.06 -12.85
CA ARG A 30 8.29 -11.24 -11.98
C ARG A 30 6.91 -11.78 -11.65
N VAL A 31 5.94 -10.91 -11.40
CA VAL A 31 4.54 -11.33 -11.14
C VAL A 31 3.93 -11.94 -12.39
N ALA A 32 4.15 -11.36 -13.57
CA ALA A 32 3.65 -11.87 -14.84
C ALA A 32 4.32 -13.17 -15.32
N TYR A 33 5.45 -13.57 -14.70
CA TYR A 33 6.18 -14.77 -15.10
C TYR A 33 5.32 -16.02 -14.98
N GLY A 34 5.26 -16.80 -16.05
CA GLY A 34 4.48 -18.04 -16.09
C GLY A 34 2.96 -17.85 -16.23
N GLY A 35 2.44 -16.62 -16.30
CA GLY A 35 1.00 -16.34 -16.32
C GLY A 35 0.21 -17.13 -17.38
N ARG A 36 0.77 -17.36 -18.57
CA ARG A 36 0.14 -18.21 -19.61
C ARG A 36 0.05 -19.70 -19.24
N LEU A 37 0.96 -20.18 -18.39
CA LEU A 37 0.90 -21.54 -17.84
C LEU A 37 -0.14 -21.60 -16.73
N PHE A 38 -0.16 -20.64 -15.84
CA PHE A 38 -1.10 -20.54 -14.72
C PHE A 38 -2.57 -20.41 -15.20
N ALA A 39 -2.79 -19.70 -16.30
CA ALA A 39 -4.13 -19.56 -16.89
C ALA A 39 -4.79 -20.91 -17.27
N ARG A 40 -4.00 -21.98 -17.49
CA ARG A 40 -4.53 -23.33 -17.71
C ARG A 40 -5.15 -23.94 -16.45
N SER A 41 -4.78 -23.42 -15.29
CA SER A 41 -5.31 -23.79 -13.97
C SER A 41 -6.24 -22.73 -13.41
N GLU A 42 -6.80 -21.89 -14.28
CA GLU A 42 -7.70 -20.76 -13.95
C GLU A 42 -7.08 -19.73 -13.00
N ILE A 43 -5.75 -19.63 -12.98
CA ILE A 43 -5.02 -18.58 -12.26
C ILE A 43 -4.56 -17.55 -13.29
N TYR A 44 -5.24 -16.41 -13.31
CA TYR A 44 -5.03 -15.31 -14.24
C TYR A 44 -4.17 -14.24 -13.61
N VAL A 45 -2.99 -14.01 -14.18
CA VAL A 45 -2.04 -13.00 -13.71
C VAL A 45 -1.97 -11.88 -14.73
N SER A 46 -2.06 -10.62 -14.29
CA SER A 46 -1.91 -9.49 -15.21
C SER A 46 -0.55 -9.53 -15.88
N PRO A 47 -0.49 -9.33 -17.22
CA PRO A 47 0.78 -9.12 -17.89
C PRO A 47 1.39 -7.78 -17.46
N VAL A 48 2.65 -7.57 -17.83
CA VAL A 48 3.22 -6.22 -17.84
C VAL A 48 2.38 -5.35 -18.75
N PHE A 49 2.08 -4.11 -18.36
CA PHE A 49 1.26 -3.21 -19.17
C PHE A 49 1.91 -2.99 -20.54
N ASP A 50 1.24 -3.44 -21.58
CA ASP A 50 1.62 -3.36 -22.99
C ASP A 50 0.66 -2.50 -23.84
N GLY A 51 -0.26 -1.80 -23.14
CA GLY A 51 -1.26 -0.94 -23.76
C GLY A 51 -2.61 -1.62 -24.01
N CYS A 52 -2.71 -2.93 -23.87
CA CYS A 52 -3.92 -3.68 -24.13
C CYS A 52 -4.36 -4.49 -22.91
N VAL A 53 -5.44 -4.07 -22.26
CA VAL A 53 -6.05 -4.84 -21.17
C VAL A 53 -7.33 -5.48 -21.69
N LYS A 54 -7.24 -6.77 -22.00
CA LYS A 54 -8.40 -7.57 -22.45
C LYS A 54 -9.12 -8.17 -21.25
N PRO A 55 -10.46 -8.27 -21.31
CA PRO A 55 -11.21 -8.92 -20.25
C PRO A 55 -11.03 -10.44 -20.25
N ILE A 56 -11.01 -11.00 -19.05
CA ILE A 56 -11.28 -12.42 -18.83
C ILE A 56 -12.78 -12.54 -18.64
N VAL A 57 -13.42 -13.38 -19.42
CA VAL A 57 -14.89 -13.51 -19.43
C VAL A 57 -15.30 -14.76 -18.68
N LEU A 58 -16.08 -14.59 -17.63
CA LEU A 58 -16.80 -15.65 -16.95
C LEU A 58 -18.28 -15.60 -17.35
N ASN A 59 -18.98 -16.72 -17.21
CA ASN A 59 -20.41 -16.81 -17.51
C ASN A 59 -21.15 -17.43 -16.35
N ASP A 60 -22.29 -16.86 -16.00
CA ASP A 60 -23.24 -17.37 -15.04
C ASP A 60 -24.69 -17.20 -15.54
N GLU A 61 -25.68 -17.41 -14.68
CA GLU A 61 -27.11 -17.26 -14.98
C GLU A 61 -27.52 -15.84 -15.39
N TYR A 62 -26.72 -14.82 -15.03
CA TYR A 62 -26.95 -13.40 -15.38
C TYR A 62 -26.21 -12.97 -16.63
N GLY A 63 -25.49 -13.90 -17.31
CA GLY A 63 -24.76 -13.65 -18.54
C GLY A 63 -23.24 -13.46 -18.33
N GLU A 64 -22.59 -12.73 -19.24
CA GLU A 64 -21.16 -12.51 -19.21
C GLU A 64 -20.72 -11.54 -18.10
N LEU A 65 -19.64 -11.90 -17.42
CA LEU A 65 -18.93 -11.08 -16.45
C LEU A 65 -17.50 -10.85 -16.96
N CYS A 66 -17.19 -9.62 -17.31
CA CYS A 66 -15.91 -9.21 -17.89
C CYS A 66 -14.98 -8.68 -16.79
N ILE A 67 -13.84 -9.32 -16.57
CA ILE A 67 -12.87 -8.97 -15.53
C ILE A 67 -11.60 -8.44 -16.18
N TYR A 68 -11.26 -7.17 -15.91
CA TYR A 68 -10.09 -6.46 -16.42
C TYR A 68 -9.01 -6.39 -15.35
N LEU A 69 -7.84 -6.94 -15.64
CA LEU A 69 -6.68 -6.93 -14.73
C LEU A 69 -5.72 -5.79 -15.13
N LEU A 70 -5.80 -4.67 -14.45
CA LEU A 70 -4.90 -3.54 -14.66
C LEU A 70 -3.81 -3.55 -13.58
N PRO A 71 -2.55 -3.88 -13.92
CA PRO A 71 -1.45 -3.79 -12.97
C PRO A 71 -1.22 -2.34 -12.55
N PHE A 72 -0.42 -2.12 -11.51
CA PHE A 72 0.00 -0.77 -11.16
C PHE A 72 0.69 -0.10 -12.34
N ILE A 73 0.18 1.07 -12.74
CA ILE A 73 0.77 1.89 -13.78
C ILE A 73 0.89 3.35 -13.33
N LYS A 74 1.92 3.99 -13.86
CA LYS A 74 2.19 5.43 -13.74
C LYS A 74 2.37 6.04 -15.14
N PRO A 75 2.36 7.38 -15.30
CA PRO A 75 2.46 8.03 -16.59
C PRO A 75 3.61 7.50 -17.48
N ALA A 76 4.76 7.19 -16.85
CA ALA A 76 5.91 6.64 -17.57
C ALA A 76 5.64 5.27 -18.21
N ASN A 77 4.80 4.42 -17.59
CA ASN A 77 4.42 3.13 -18.18
C ASN A 77 3.56 3.32 -19.43
N VAL A 78 2.64 4.29 -19.41
CA VAL A 78 1.81 4.62 -20.56
C VAL A 78 2.66 5.22 -21.69
N ARG A 79 3.54 6.19 -21.38
CA ARG A 79 4.45 6.79 -22.39
C ARG A 79 5.37 5.77 -23.06
N ARG A 80 5.81 4.75 -22.33
CA ARG A 80 6.64 3.67 -22.90
C ARG A 80 5.93 2.93 -24.03
N VAL A 81 4.61 2.76 -23.92
CA VAL A 81 3.79 2.04 -24.91
C VAL A 81 3.20 2.99 -25.96
N TYR A 82 2.82 4.17 -25.52
CA TYR A 82 2.21 5.21 -26.33
C TYR A 82 3.05 6.50 -26.27
N PRO A 83 4.08 6.66 -27.14
CA PRO A 83 5.00 7.81 -27.10
C PRO A 83 4.30 9.17 -27.26
N ASP A 84 3.14 9.20 -27.91
CA ASP A 84 2.35 10.42 -28.11
C ASP A 84 1.52 10.82 -26.87
N PHE A 85 1.44 9.97 -25.86
CA PHE A 85 0.77 10.30 -24.60
C PHE A 85 1.56 11.37 -23.85
N LYS A 86 0.93 12.51 -23.54
CA LYS A 86 1.54 13.68 -22.86
C LYS A 86 1.07 13.88 -21.44
N GLY A 87 0.20 13.00 -20.93
CA GLY A 87 -0.29 13.11 -19.54
C GLY A 87 0.83 12.98 -18.51
N GLU A 88 0.73 13.73 -17.42
CA GLU A 88 1.71 13.79 -16.35
C GLU A 88 1.17 13.19 -15.04
N THR A 89 -0.14 13.20 -14.88
CA THR A 89 -0.81 12.70 -13.67
C THR A 89 -1.21 11.23 -13.78
N PHE A 90 -1.36 10.57 -12.64
CA PHE A 90 -1.85 9.19 -12.59
C PHE A 90 -3.28 9.08 -13.09
N THR A 91 -4.13 10.09 -12.81
CA THR A 91 -5.48 10.16 -13.36
C THR A 91 -5.48 10.10 -14.89
N GLU A 92 -4.69 10.95 -15.55
CA GLU A 92 -4.61 10.97 -17.01
C GLU A 92 -4.09 9.65 -17.58
N ALA A 93 -3.09 9.05 -16.92
CA ALA A 93 -2.55 7.75 -17.32
C ALA A 93 -3.61 6.65 -17.26
N LEU A 94 -4.37 6.59 -16.17
CA LEU A 94 -5.43 5.59 -16.02
C LEU A 94 -6.61 5.85 -16.93
N GLN A 95 -7.05 7.11 -17.07
CA GLN A 95 -8.10 7.47 -18.03
C GLN A 95 -7.74 7.06 -19.44
N PHE A 96 -6.48 7.29 -19.85
CA PHE A 96 -5.99 6.87 -21.14
C PHE A 96 -5.99 5.35 -21.29
N ALA A 97 -5.48 4.62 -20.30
CA ALA A 97 -5.44 3.16 -20.31
C ALA A 97 -6.86 2.55 -20.35
N VAL A 98 -7.78 3.04 -19.52
CA VAL A 98 -9.18 2.61 -19.50
C VAL A 98 -9.88 2.96 -20.83
N GLY A 99 -9.61 4.13 -21.39
CA GLY A 99 -10.15 4.54 -22.70
C GLY A 99 -9.67 3.67 -23.89
N LYS A 100 -8.59 2.87 -23.71
CA LYS A 100 -8.14 1.88 -24.67
C LYS A 100 -8.75 0.49 -24.48
N MET A 101 -9.46 0.27 -23.37
CA MET A 101 -10.17 -0.98 -23.13
C MET A 101 -11.48 -1.02 -23.93
N GLU A 102 -11.74 -2.15 -24.55
CA GLU A 102 -13.01 -2.38 -25.27
C GLU A 102 -14.11 -2.79 -24.26
N ILE A 103 -14.66 -1.80 -23.54
CA ILE A 103 -15.67 -2.04 -22.50
C ILE A 103 -17.07 -2.00 -23.12
N ASP A 104 -17.77 -3.13 -23.12
CA ASP A 104 -19.20 -3.16 -23.48
C ASP A 104 -20.04 -2.81 -22.26
N SER A 105 -20.63 -1.62 -22.24
CA SER A 105 -21.44 -1.12 -21.12
C SER A 105 -22.71 -1.92 -20.84
N ARG A 106 -23.12 -2.82 -21.75
CA ARG A 106 -24.27 -3.71 -21.56
C ARG A 106 -23.92 -4.94 -20.73
N LYS A 107 -22.62 -5.28 -20.65
CA LYS A 107 -22.11 -6.40 -19.86
C LYS A 107 -21.76 -5.96 -18.45
N ARG A 108 -21.65 -6.93 -17.55
CA ARG A 108 -21.15 -6.71 -16.21
C ARG A 108 -19.63 -6.60 -16.27
N ASN A 109 -19.07 -5.46 -15.84
CA ASN A 109 -17.66 -5.16 -15.95
C ASN A 109 -17.04 -4.95 -14.57
N ILE A 110 -15.96 -5.67 -14.29
CA ILE A 110 -15.15 -5.54 -13.08
C ILE A 110 -13.74 -5.11 -13.49
N ILE A 111 -13.17 -4.15 -12.77
CA ILE A 111 -11.74 -3.88 -12.85
C ILE A 111 -11.06 -4.27 -11.54
N VAL A 112 -9.90 -4.91 -11.65
CA VAL A 112 -8.96 -5.12 -10.56
C VAL A 112 -7.78 -4.19 -10.80
N ALA A 113 -7.52 -3.24 -9.89
CA ALA A 113 -6.50 -2.22 -10.04
C ALA A 113 -5.77 -1.95 -8.72
N HIS A 114 -4.57 -1.37 -8.81
CA HIS A 114 -3.77 -1.02 -7.63
C HIS A 114 -3.32 0.44 -7.75
N GLN A 115 -4.07 1.35 -7.11
CA GLN A 115 -3.87 2.80 -7.22
C GLN A 115 -4.38 3.52 -5.98
N PHE A 116 -3.83 4.70 -5.69
CA PHE A 116 -4.39 5.59 -4.68
C PHE A 116 -5.51 6.45 -5.30
N VAL A 117 -6.74 6.25 -4.85
CA VAL A 117 -7.92 6.98 -5.34
C VAL A 117 -8.22 8.16 -4.43
N THR A 118 -8.42 9.34 -5.01
CA THR A 118 -8.78 10.57 -4.30
C THR A 118 -9.98 10.34 -3.38
N GLY A 119 -9.85 10.72 -2.11
CA GLY A 119 -10.87 10.52 -1.09
C GLY A 119 -10.67 9.27 -0.23
N ALA A 120 -9.71 8.40 -0.58
CA ALA A 120 -9.31 7.31 0.31
C ALA A 120 -8.48 7.84 1.49
N SER A 121 -8.64 7.20 2.64
CA SER A 121 -7.86 7.48 3.86
C SER A 121 -6.77 6.43 4.01
N GLY A 122 -5.50 6.86 4.02
CA GLY A 122 -4.37 5.99 4.34
C GLY A 122 -4.39 5.53 5.79
N SER A 123 -3.68 4.46 6.09
CA SER A 123 -3.50 3.93 7.45
C SER A 123 -2.16 4.34 8.09
N GLY A 124 -1.35 5.13 7.36
CA GLY A 124 -0.03 5.57 7.82
C GLY A 124 1.08 4.54 7.61
N SER A 125 0.76 3.41 6.98
CA SER A 125 1.73 2.37 6.57
C SER A 125 1.93 2.31 5.06
N GLU A 126 1.12 3.05 4.30
CA GLU A 126 1.29 3.19 2.86
C GLU A 126 2.26 4.34 2.54
N GLU A 127 3.05 4.16 1.49
CA GLU A 127 3.81 5.24 0.88
C GLU A 127 2.86 6.13 0.06
N ILE A 128 2.50 7.29 0.60
CA ILE A 128 1.69 8.29 -0.08
C ILE A 128 2.61 9.47 -0.41
N SER A 129 2.80 9.74 -1.69
CA SER A 129 3.64 10.87 -2.13
C SER A 129 3.05 12.21 -1.71
N ALA A 130 3.89 13.05 -1.13
CA ALA A 130 3.52 14.43 -0.83
C ALA A 130 3.27 15.19 -2.16
N GLY A 131 2.08 15.82 -2.29
CA GLY A 131 1.73 16.66 -3.45
C GLY A 131 0.62 16.15 -4.35
N GLY A 132 0.06 14.94 -4.11
CA GLY A 132 -1.18 14.49 -4.75
C GLY A 132 -1.09 14.15 -6.24
N LEU A 133 0.10 14.14 -6.85
CA LEU A 133 0.28 13.80 -8.27
C LEU A 133 -0.03 12.31 -8.56
N GLU A 134 0.09 11.46 -7.55
CA GLU A 134 -0.19 10.02 -7.64
C GLU A 134 -1.67 9.66 -7.43
N ASN A 135 -2.49 10.66 -7.12
CA ASN A 135 -3.91 10.46 -6.88
C ASN A 135 -4.64 10.19 -8.20
N VAL A 136 -5.58 9.25 -8.14
CA VAL A 136 -6.47 8.91 -9.26
C VAL A 136 -7.88 9.35 -8.92
N GLU A 137 -8.53 10.08 -9.83
CA GLU A 137 -9.93 10.46 -9.69
C GLU A 137 -10.84 9.22 -9.78
N CYS A 138 -11.80 9.13 -8.87
CA CYS A 138 -12.73 7.99 -8.80
C CYS A 138 -13.55 7.81 -10.11
N SER A 139 -13.81 8.87 -10.86
CA SER A 139 -14.52 8.85 -12.14
C SER A 139 -13.86 7.97 -13.21
N VAL A 140 -12.57 7.67 -13.10
CA VAL A 140 -11.89 6.71 -13.98
C VAL A 140 -12.55 5.33 -13.94
N PHE A 141 -13.16 4.97 -12.83
CA PHE A 141 -13.81 3.68 -12.62
C PHE A 141 -15.30 3.64 -12.98
N ASP A 142 -15.88 4.73 -13.48
CA ASP A 142 -17.30 4.81 -13.84
C ASP A 142 -17.76 3.78 -14.88
N PRO A 143 -16.94 3.34 -15.86
CA PRO A 143 -17.32 2.31 -16.81
C PRO A 143 -17.55 0.92 -16.18
N PHE A 144 -17.16 0.72 -14.92
CA PHE A 144 -17.19 -0.58 -14.25
C PHE A 144 -18.30 -0.66 -13.20
N ASP A 145 -18.95 -1.82 -13.10
CA ASP A 145 -19.94 -2.11 -12.06
C ASP A 145 -19.25 -2.25 -10.69
N TYR A 146 -18.00 -2.73 -10.68
CA TYR A 146 -17.20 -2.87 -9.47
C TYR A 146 -15.72 -2.62 -9.77
N ALA A 147 -15.05 -1.90 -8.89
CA ALA A 147 -13.61 -1.72 -8.90
C ALA A 147 -13.01 -2.33 -7.61
N ALA A 148 -12.31 -3.45 -7.77
CA ALA A 148 -11.55 -4.09 -6.71
C ALA A 148 -10.17 -3.43 -6.63
N LEU A 149 -9.94 -2.62 -5.59
CA LEU A 149 -8.74 -1.81 -5.44
C LEU A 149 -7.77 -2.40 -4.41
N GLY A 150 -6.50 -2.40 -4.76
CA GLY A 150 -5.35 -2.55 -3.87
C GLY A 150 -4.64 -1.21 -3.64
N HIS A 151 -3.62 -1.18 -2.82
CA HIS A 151 -2.76 -0.09 -2.38
C HIS A 151 -3.06 0.36 -0.94
N ILE A 152 -4.30 0.66 -0.59
CA ILE A 152 -4.66 1.08 0.77
C ILE A 152 -4.89 -0.14 1.66
N HIS A 153 -4.24 -0.14 2.83
CA HIS A 153 -4.25 -1.25 3.78
C HIS A 153 -5.54 -1.34 4.59
N ARG A 154 -6.33 -0.26 4.65
CA ARG A 154 -7.62 -0.22 5.34
C ARG A 154 -8.76 -0.56 4.38
N ALA A 155 -9.63 -1.49 4.76
CA ALA A 155 -10.85 -1.78 4.02
C ALA A 155 -11.79 -0.57 4.03
N GLN A 156 -12.12 -0.03 2.84
CA GLN A 156 -12.99 1.13 2.70
C GLN A 156 -13.52 1.26 1.27
N SER A 157 -14.67 1.89 1.11
CA SER A 157 -15.17 2.36 -0.18
C SER A 157 -14.76 3.82 -0.43
N VAL A 158 -14.70 4.23 -1.69
CA VAL A 158 -14.36 5.58 -2.10
C VAL A 158 -15.46 6.10 -3.02
N VAL A 159 -16.09 7.24 -2.67
CA VAL A 159 -17.17 7.90 -3.39
C VAL A 159 -18.43 7.03 -3.51
N ARG A 160 -18.30 5.80 -4.03
CA ARG A 160 -19.40 4.83 -4.14
C ARG A 160 -18.99 3.47 -3.59
N GLU A 161 -19.95 2.69 -3.12
CA GLU A 161 -19.72 1.44 -2.42
C GLU A 161 -19.00 0.39 -3.27
N THR A 162 -19.23 0.44 -4.58
CA THR A 162 -18.66 -0.46 -5.58
C THR A 162 -17.25 -0.07 -6.05
N VAL A 163 -16.66 1.03 -5.58
CA VAL A 163 -15.24 1.35 -5.73
C VAL A 163 -14.59 1.15 -4.38
N ARG A 164 -13.88 0.02 -4.20
CA ARG A 164 -13.56 -0.45 -2.86
C ARG A 164 -12.17 -1.05 -2.74
N TYR A 165 -11.49 -0.66 -1.68
CA TYR A 165 -10.30 -1.34 -1.14
C TYR A 165 -10.74 -2.47 -0.20
N CYS A 166 -10.22 -3.67 -0.39
CA CYS A 166 -10.43 -4.75 0.58
C CYS A 166 -9.49 -4.64 1.79
N GLY A 167 -8.44 -3.83 1.67
CA GLY A 167 -7.37 -3.73 2.66
C GLY A 167 -6.41 -4.92 2.60
N THR A 168 -5.54 -5.01 3.61
CA THR A 168 -4.59 -6.12 3.77
C THR A 168 -5.16 -7.20 4.68
N PRO A 169 -4.80 -8.49 4.48
CA PRO A 169 -5.29 -9.58 5.31
C PRO A 169 -4.76 -9.53 6.76
N LEU A 170 -3.63 -8.89 6.98
CA LEU A 170 -2.99 -8.73 8.28
C LEU A 170 -2.66 -7.25 8.52
N LYS A 171 -2.44 -6.88 9.79
CA LYS A 171 -1.91 -5.58 10.17
C LYS A 171 -0.39 -5.58 9.97
N TYR A 172 0.12 -4.67 9.15
CA TYR A 172 1.54 -4.59 8.82
C TYR A 172 2.31 -3.62 9.69
N SER A 173 1.60 -2.74 10.40
CA SER A 173 2.19 -1.80 11.35
C SER A 173 1.29 -1.56 12.55
N ALA A 174 1.86 -1.01 13.62
CA ALA A 174 1.10 -0.62 14.79
C ALA A 174 0.10 0.53 14.53
N ALA A 175 0.28 1.31 13.47
CA ALA A 175 -0.69 2.30 13.03
C ALA A 175 -2.03 1.67 12.63
N GLU A 176 -2.01 0.39 12.26
CA GLU A 176 -3.18 -0.39 11.89
C GLU A 176 -3.82 -1.14 13.08
N ALA A 177 -3.29 -0.99 14.31
CA ALA A 177 -3.72 -1.76 15.48
C ALA A 177 -5.23 -1.68 15.75
N SER A 178 -5.86 -0.53 15.48
CA SER A 178 -7.31 -0.32 15.66
C SER A 178 -8.17 -0.80 14.48
N GLN A 179 -7.58 -1.31 13.38
CA GLN A 179 -8.33 -1.74 12.21
C GLN A 179 -8.81 -3.18 12.37
N GLU A 180 -10.01 -3.45 11.88
CA GLU A 180 -10.49 -4.80 11.64
C GLU A 180 -10.14 -5.22 10.21
N LYS A 181 -9.42 -6.33 10.08
CA LYS A 181 -9.06 -6.90 8.77
C LYS A 181 -10.17 -7.82 8.26
N SER A 182 -10.44 -7.76 6.96
CA SER A 182 -11.53 -8.51 6.35
C SER A 182 -11.23 -8.88 4.90
N VAL A 183 -11.98 -9.85 4.40
CA VAL A 183 -12.12 -10.13 2.96
C VAL A 183 -13.41 -9.48 2.48
N THR A 184 -13.37 -8.77 1.37
CA THR A 184 -14.57 -8.28 0.71
C THR A 184 -15.15 -9.37 -0.18
N VAL A 185 -16.40 -9.74 0.06
CA VAL A 185 -17.20 -10.59 -0.81
C VAL A 185 -18.14 -9.68 -1.59
N ALA A 186 -18.07 -9.73 -2.91
CA ALA A 186 -18.96 -9.01 -3.82
C ALA A 186 -19.76 -10.02 -4.63
N GLU A 187 -21.06 -10.03 -4.47
CA GLU A 187 -21.98 -10.91 -5.20
C GLU A 187 -22.59 -10.13 -6.37
N PHE A 188 -22.42 -10.66 -7.58
CA PHE A 188 -22.86 -10.02 -8.81
C PHE A 188 -24.12 -10.71 -9.33
N PHE A 189 -25.16 -9.92 -9.50
CA PHE A 189 -26.44 -10.33 -10.08
C PHE A 189 -26.57 -9.79 -11.52
N GLU A 190 -27.77 -9.36 -11.91
CA GLU A 190 -27.99 -8.65 -13.16
C GLU A 190 -27.14 -7.36 -13.25
N LYS A 191 -26.96 -6.84 -14.46
CA LYS A 191 -26.20 -5.61 -14.71
C LYS A 191 -26.60 -4.48 -13.77
N GLY A 192 -25.60 -3.92 -13.09
CA GLY A 192 -25.76 -2.80 -12.15
C GLY A 192 -26.13 -3.19 -10.72
N ARG A 193 -26.38 -4.50 -10.42
CA ARG A 193 -26.65 -4.97 -9.06
C ARG A 193 -25.48 -5.76 -8.51
N VAL A 194 -24.85 -5.18 -7.46
CA VAL A 194 -23.75 -5.80 -6.72
C VAL A 194 -24.06 -5.69 -5.22
N GLU A 195 -24.00 -6.81 -4.51
CA GLU A 195 -24.14 -6.84 -3.05
C GLU A 195 -22.77 -7.06 -2.42
N ILE A 196 -22.41 -6.26 -1.42
CA ILE A 196 -21.07 -6.24 -0.84
C ILE A 196 -21.14 -6.60 0.64
N LYS A 197 -20.30 -7.54 1.06
CA LYS A 197 -20.18 -7.99 2.43
C LYS A 197 -18.72 -8.07 2.86
N ALA A 198 -18.38 -7.53 4.01
CA ALA A 198 -17.10 -7.74 4.66
C ALA A 198 -17.16 -8.99 5.55
N VAL A 199 -16.20 -9.90 5.37
CA VAL A 199 -16.03 -11.08 6.22
C VAL A 199 -14.77 -10.87 7.06
N PRO A 200 -14.87 -10.74 8.39
CA PRO A 200 -13.72 -10.45 9.24
C PRO A 200 -12.70 -11.59 9.20
N LEU A 201 -11.42 -11.21 9.26
CA LEU A 201 -10.31 -12.14 9.37
C LEU A 201 -9.79 -12.14 10.82
N HIS A 202 -9.53 -13.32 11.34
CA HIS A 202 -8.96 -13.51 12.67
C HIS A 202 -7.56 -14.10 12.55
N PRO A 203 -6.51 -13.28 12.65
CA PRO A 203 -5.14 -13.76 12.54
C PRO A 203 -4.75 -14.61 13.76
N MET A 204 -3.76 -15.48 13.59
CA MET A 204 -3.18 -16.27 14.69
C MET A 204 -2.59 -15.37 15.79
N ARG A 205 -2.01 -14.24 15.39
CA ARG A 205 -1.52 -13.15 16.27
C ARG A 205 -1.99 -11.84 15.69
N ASP A 206 -2.58 -11.03 16.54
CA ASP A 206 -2.98 -9.67 16.18
C ASP A 206 -1.83 -8.67 16.41
N MET A 207 -2.03 -7.42 16.04
CA MET A 207 -1.15 -6.29 16.34
C MET A 207 -1.83 -5.38 17.35
N LYS A 208 -1.13 -5.07 18.45
CA LYS A 208 -1.62 -4.18 19.50
C LYS A 208 -0.67 -3.01 19.70
N ASP A 209 -1.25 -1.87 20.02
CA ASP A 209 -0.53 -0.66 20.42
C ASP A 209 -0.82 -0.39 21.90
N LEU A 210 0.19 -0.59 22.74
CA LEU A 210 0.08 -0.44 24.19
C LEU A 210 0.79 0.85 24.61
N ARG A 211 0.13 1.64 25.44
CA ARG A 211 0.65 2.89 25.96
C ARG A 211 0.42 2.99 27.45
N GLY A 212 1.46 3.32 28.21
CA GLY A 212 1.39 3.48 29.66
C GLY A 212 2.77 3.50 30.30
N THR A 213 2.80 3.49 31.63
CA THR A 213 4.04 3.40 32.41
C THR A 213 4.63 2.00 32.37
N PHE A 214 5.92 1.90 32.64
CA PHE A 214 6.60 0.61 32.73
C PHE A 214 5.93 -0.33 33.75
N ASP A 215 5.51 0.22 34.91
CA ASP A 215 4.84 -0.54 35.95
C ASP A 215 3.47 -1.08 35.52
N GLU A 216 2.74 -0.35 34.69
CA GLU A 216 1.49 -0.82 34.09
C GLU A 216 1.77 -1.95 33.08
N MET A 217 2.79 -1.79 32.26
CA MET A 217 3.15 -2.81 31.27
C MET A 217 3.56 -4.14 31.93
N ILE A 218 4.31 -4.12 33.04
CA ILE A 218 4.74 -5.37 33.71
C ILE A 218 3.62 -6.05 34.50
N LYS A 219 2.56 -5.32 34.86
CA LYS A 219 1.39 -5.84 35.57
C LYS A 219 0.23 -6.23 34.66
N GLY A 220 0.29 -5.78 33.43
CA GLY A 220 -0.75 -6.04 32.43
C GLY A 220 -0.77 -7.49 31.93
N GLU A 221 -1.78 -7.81 31.17
CA GLU A 221 -1.84 -9.08 30.47
C GLU A 221 -0.68 -9.17 29.47
N ASN A 222 -0.08 -10.35 29.34
CA ASN A 222 0.98 -10.63 28.39
C ASN A 222 0.36 -11.25 27.12
N PRO A 223 -0.10 -10.45 26.15
CA PRO A 223 -0.67 -10.98 24.93
C PRO A 223 0.40 -11.67 24.10
N ARG A 224 0.05 -12.80 23.47
CA ARG A 224 0.90 -13.47 22.47
C ARG A 224 0.78 -12.82 21.09
N ASP A 225 0.34 -11.59 21.03
CA ASP A 225 0.21 -10.77 19.83
C ASP A 225 1.49 -10.01 19.55
N PHE A 226 1.61 -9.47 18.35
CA PHE A 226 2.62 -8.46 18.06
C PHE A 226 2.25 -7.17 18.81
N VAL A 227 3.23 -6.55 19.48
CA VAL A 227 2.95 -5.34 20.26
C VAL A 227 3.97 -4.25 19.97
N ARG A 228 3.47 -3.02 19.77
CA ARG A 228 4.24 -1.81 19.97
C ARG A 228 3.96 -1.30 21.37
N ILE A 229 5.00 -0.93 22.11
CA ILE A 229 4.86 -0.36 23.46
C ILE A 229 5.38 1.07 23.45
N THR A 230 4.58 2.01 23.96
CA THR A 230 4.99 3.39 24.18
C THR A 230 4.98 3.66 25.68
N LEU A 231 6.18 3.82 26.26
CA LEU A 231 6.35 4.14 27.67
C LEU A 231 6.16 5.64 27.91
N THR A 232 5.40 5.96 28.97
CA THR A 232 5.10 7.35 29.38
C THR A 232 5.86 7.76 30.64
N ASP A 233 6.82 6.95 31.11
CA ASP A 233 7.64 7.27 32.27
C ASP A 233 8.51 8.51 32.01
N GLU A 234 8.45 9.50 32.92
CA GLU A 234 9.28 10.70 32.82
C GLU A 234 10.76 10.43 33.16
N LEU A 235 11.01 9.43 34.00
CA LEU A 235 12.36 9.01 34.37
C LEU A 235 12.80 7.80 33.56
N PRO A 236 14.08 7.71 33.20
CA PRO A 236 14.61 6.55 32.48
C PRO A 236 14.44 5.26 33.27
N VAL A 237 13.83 4.25 32.69
CA VAL A 237 13.68 2.91 33.26
C VAL A 237 14.89 2.06 32.87
N PHE A 238 15.60 1.55 33.89
CA PHE A 238 16.78 0.71 33.64
C PHE A 238 16.42 -0.58 32.90
N ASN A 239 17.11 -0.84 31.78
CA ASN A 239 16.92 -2.01 30.93
C ASN A 239 15.44 -2.28 30.56
N ALA A 240 14.66 -1.23 30.26
CA ALA A 240 13.26 -1.34 29.92
C ALA A 240 13.03 -2.33 28.75
N HIS A 241 13.82 -2.20 27.67
CA HIS A 241 13.71 -3.07 26.50
C HIS A 241 13.89 -4.55 26.86
N GLY A 242 14.96 -4.92 27.56
CA GLY A 242 15.24 -6.32 27.92
C GLY A 242 14.16 -6.92 28.83
N ARG A 243 13.68 -6.12 29.81
CA ARG A 243 12.63 -6.55 30.75
C ARG A 243 11.28 -6.72 30.06
N LEU A 244 10.90 -5.80 29.18
CA LEU A 244 9.66 -5.91 28.42
C LEU A 244 9.74 -7.02 27.37
N ARG A 245 10.86 -7.19 26.69
CA ARG A 245 11.03 -8.26 25.69
C ARG A 245 10.87 -9.65 26.31
N ALA A 246 11.24 -9.84 27.57
CA ALA A 246 11.02 -11.09 28.29
C ALA A 246 9.53 -11.37 28.57
N LEU A 247 8.72 -10.33 28.75
CA LEU A 247 7.28 -10.43 28.97
C LEU A 247 6.50 -10.45 27.64
N TYR A 248 6.93 -9.67 26.67
CA TYR A 248 6.31 -9.53 25.35
C TYR A 248 7.24 -10.07 24.26
N PRO A 249 7.28 -11.39 24.06
CA PRO A 249 8.25 -12.01 23.14
C PRO A 249 8.09 -11.56 21.68
N PHE A 250 6.89 -11.05 21.29
CA PHE A 250 6.58 -10.51 19.99
C PHE A 250 6.52 -8.97 19.98
N MET A 251 7.21 -8.31 20.91
CA MET A 251 7.34 -6.85 20.86
C MET A 251 8.11 -6.42 19.61
N THR A 252 7.47 -5.59 18.79
CA THR A 252 8.03 -5.07 17.52
C THR A 252 8.79 -3.77 17.73
N GLU A 253 8.23 -2.88 18.59
CA GLU A 253 8.78 -1.57 18.84
C GLU A 253 8.66 -1.19 20.31
N LEU A 254 9.62 -0.40 20.80
CA LEU A 254 9.56 0.26 22.10
C LEU A 254 9.83 1.76 21.90
N ASN A 255 8.84 2.55 22.15
CA ASN A 255 8.88 4.01 22.07
C ASN A 255 8.79 4.64 23.46
N PHE A 256 9.21 5.91 23.54
CA PHE A 256 9.12 6.71 24.76
C PHE A 256 8.41 8.02 24.42
N ASP A 257 7.38 8.33 25.19
CA ASP A 257 6.64 9.59 25.08
C ASP A 257 6.63 10.29 26.43
N ASN A 258 7.66 11.06 26.68
CA ASN A 258 7.84 11.88 27.88
C ASN A 258 8.24 13.31 27.49
N GLU A 259 8.29 14.22 28.45
CA GLU A 259 8.58 15.62 28.19
C GLU A 259 9.91 15.83 27.44
N ARG A 260 10.93 15.04 27.78
CA ARG A 260 12.24 15.09 27.11
C ARG A 260 12.18 14.70 25.63
N THR A 261 11.46 13.62 25.30
CA THR A 261 11.35 13.14 23.91
C THR A 261 10.49 14.09 23.08
N ARG A 262 9.45 14.71 23.67
CA ARG A 262 8.63 15.72 22.98
C ARG A 262 9.43 16.98 22.69
N ARG A 263 10.19 17.50 23.67
CA ARG A 263 11.08 18.66 23.43
C ARG A 263 12.15 18.39 22.39
N ALA A 264 12.71 17.18 22.35
CA ALA A 264 13.67 16.79 21.33
C ALA A 264 13.03 16.75 19.94
N ALA A 265 11.81 16.23 19.81
CA ALA A 265 11.07 16.21 18.55
C ALA A 265 10.69 17.61 18.06
N GLU A 266 10.22 18.49 18.97
CA GLU A 266 9.92 19.90 18.65
C GLU A 266 11.17 20.64 18.14
N GLY A 267 12.32 20.42 18.79
CA GLY A 267 13.60 21.02 18.36
C GLY A 267 14.06 20.54 16.98
N VAL A 268 13.85 19.27 16.65
CA VAL A 268 14.18 18.71 15.32
C VAL A 268 13.21 19.23 14.26
N THR A 269 11.91 19.32 14.56
CA THR A 269 10.92 19.80 13.60
C THR A 269 11.14 21.26 13.24
N LEU A 270 11.38 22.14 14.22
CA LEU A 270 11.69 23.55 13.99
C LEU A 270 12.98 23.73 13.18
N ALA A 271 13.99 22.89 13.44
CA ALA A 271 15.24 22.95 12.69
C ALA A 271 15.12 22.44 11.26
N ALA A 272 14.22 21.49 11.00
CA ALA A 272 14.00 20.93 9.65
C ALA A 272 13.14 21.84 8.75
N GLU A 273 12.21 22.60 9.32
CA GLU A 273 11.37 23.55 8.55
C GLU A 273 12.14 24.78 8.05
N GLU A 274 13.27 25.12 8.65
CA GLU A 274 14.08 26.30 8.30
C GLU A 274 15.34 26.00 7.47
N ARG A 275 15.62 24.70 7.15
CA ARG A 275 16.88 24.29 6.51
C ARG A 275 16.68 23.64 5.15
N THR A 276 17.63 23.94 4.25
CA THR A 276 17.68 23.26 2.96
C THR A 276 18.19 21.81 3.10
N PRO A 277 17.90 20.91 2.16
CA PRO A 277 18.47 19.55 2.15
C PRO A 277 20.01 19.55 2.17
N GLU A 278 20.63 20.53 1.53
CA GLU A 278 22.08 20.73 1.50
C GLU A 278 22.63 21.05 2.89
N GLU A 279 21.96 21.92 3.64
CA GLU A 279 22.32 22.27 5.03
C GLU A 279 22.13 21.07 5.96
N CYS A 280 21.05 20.31 5.81
CA CYS A 280 20.82 19.09 6.58
C CYS A 280 21.91 18.04 6.33
N PHE A 281 22.37 17.91 5.10
CA PHE A 281 23.47 17.01 4.75
C PHE A 281 24.80 17.47 5.36
N ALA A 282 25.09 18.78 5.33
CA ALA A 282 26.32 19.34 5.90
C ALA A 282 26.39 19.09 7.41
N ASP A 283 25.30 19.29 8.15
CA ASP A 283 25.23 19.03 9.58
C ASP A 283 25.38 17.54 9.89
N PHE A 284 24.74 16.68 9.11
CA PHE A 284 24.90 15.22 9.25
C PHE A 284 26.34 14.78 9.02
N TYR A 285 26.99 15.33 7.98
CA TYR A 285 28.39 15.04 7.69
C TYR A 285 29.31 15.46 8.83
N GLU A 286 29.14 16.68 9.37
CA GLU A 286 29.90 17.17 10.51
C GLU A 286 29.71 16.33 11.77
N MET A 287 28.47 15.94 12.05
CA MET A 287 28.16 15.06 13.18
C MET A 287 28.83 13.68 13.06
N MET A 288 28.90 13.12 11.85
CA MET A 288 29.48 11.79 11.62
C MET A 288 31.00 11.80 11.54
N ASN A 289 31.60 12.89 11.04
CA ASN A 289 33.05 12.94 10.78
C ASN A 289 33.81 13.83 11.77
N GLY A 290 33.12 14.59 12.63
CA GLY A 290 33.72 15.49 13.59
C GLY A 290 34.40 16.73 12.97
N ALA A 291 34.13 16.99 11.69
CA ALA A 291 34.64 18.14 10.94
C ALA A 291 33.63 18.57 9.87
N PRO A 292 33.48 19.88 9.59
CA PRO A 292 32.58 20.35 8.56
C PRO A 292 33.02 19.93 7.15
N LEU A 293 32.08 19.98 6.19
CA LEU A 293 32.39 19.79 4.78
C LEU A 293 33.41 20.82 4.30
N THR A 294 34.31 20.38 3.44
CA THR A 294 35.19 21.28 2.71
C THR A 294 34.39 22.06 1.65
N ASP A 295 34.96 23.16 1.16
CA ASP A 295 34.36 23.98 0.08
C ASP A 295 34.08 23.12 -1.17
N GLU A 296 35.02 22.21 -1.55
CA GLU A 296 34.85 21.27 -2.67
C GLU A 296 33.73 20.24 -2.39
N GLY A 297 33.64 19.78 -1.13
CA GLY A 297 32.56 18.86 -0.71
C GLY A 297 31.18 19.51 -0.77
N THR A 298 31.10 20.78 -0.38
CA THR A 298 29.85 21.57 -0.44
C THR A 298 29.39 21.77 -1.87
N GLU A 299 30.31 22.13 -2.78
CA GLU A 299 30.00 22.27 -4.22
C GLU A 299 29.54 20.95 -4.84
N LEU A 300 30.17 19.83 -4.50
CA LEU A 300 29.79 18.51 -4.96
C LEU A 300 28.37 18.13 -4.49
N VAL A 301 28.04 18.35 -3.21
CA VAL A 301 26.71 18.07 -2.67
C VAL A 301 25.64 18.90 -3.38
N LYS A 302 25.89 20.20 -3.62
CA LYS A 302 24.97 21.05 -4.38
C LYS A 302 24.72 20.50 -5.79
N SER A 303 25.80 20.17 -6.51
CA SER A 303 25.69 19.62 -7.86
C SER A 303 24.85 18.31 -7.90
N ILE A 304 25.07 17.41 -6.96
CA ILE A 304 24.29 16.16 -6.85
C ILE A 304 22.82 16.44 -6.56
N MET A 305 22.53 17.36 -5.64
CA MET A 305 21.14 17.70 -5.28
C MET A 305 20.41 18.40 -6.44
N GLU A 306 21.09 19.21 -7.23
CA GLU A 306 20.55 19.81 -8.46
C GLU A 306 20.24 18.74 -9.51
N GLU A 307 21.17 17.82 -9.78
CA GLU A 307 20.93 16.70 -10.70
C GLU A 307 19.75 15.84 -10.27
N MET A 308 19.59 15.58 -8.97
CA MET A 308 18.46 14.83 -8.44
C MET A 308 17.12 15.56 -8.63
N ARG A 309 17.09 16.88 -8.52
CA ARG A 309 15.89 17.70 -8.78
C ARG A 309 15.51 17.72 -10.26
N GLU A 310 16.48 17.67 -11.16
CA GLU A 310 16.23 17.64 -12.62
C GLU A 310 15.74 16.26 -13.10
N GLN A 311 15.95 15.20 -12.32
CA GLN A 311 15.55 13.81 -12.66
C GLN A 311 14.20 13.39 -12.07
N GLN A 312 13.60 14.23 -11.21
CA GLN A 312 12.26 14.01 -10.66
C GLN A 312 11.19 14.69 -11.52
#